data_d6ced477fee0baba733b1e024c17b15b
#
_entry.id   d6ced477fee0baba733b1e024c17b15b
#
_cell.length_a   1.000
_cell.length_b   1.000
_cell.length_c   1.000
_cell.angle_alpha   90.00
_cell.angle_beta   90.00
_cell.angle_gamma   90.00
#
_symmetry.space_group_name_H-M   'P 1'
#
loop_
_entity.id
_entity.type
_entity.pdbx_description
1 polymer ?
#
loop_
_entity_poly.entity_id
_entity_poly.type
_entity_poly.pdbx_seq_one_letter_code
_entity_poly.pdbx_strand_id
1 'polypeptide(L)'
;MRKLKIIQILPTLNTGGVERGVLDFNKYLVDKGHESYVISNGGRQVKNIIKDGGTHIHLQVSKKSIFTLLQAKKLADIINEISPDIVHIRSRIPAWVLQTSKLFLKNPRPIVFSTFHGLYSTPFYSRIMASFDRVISISKTVDKY
;
A
#
# COMPACT_ATOMS: atom_id res chain seq x y z
N MET A 1 -16.63 2.36 18.12
CA MET A 1 -16.25 2.02 16.71
C MET A 1 -15.25 0.86 16.75
N ARG A 2 -15.40 -0.14 15.87
CA ARG A 2 -14.48 -1.28 15.81
C ARG A 2 -13.05 -0.80 15.45
N LYS A 3 -12.05 -1.28 16.16
CA LYS A 3 -10.64 -1.04 15.83
C LYS A 3 -10.28 -1.81 14.56
N LEU A 4 -9.77 -1.12 13.56
CA LEU A 4 -9.33 -1.69 12.29
C LEU A 4 -7.81 -1.77 12.23
N LYS A 5 -7.31 -2.74 11.47
CA LYS A 5 -5.91 -2.87 11.08
C LYS A 5 -5.77 -2.53 9.60
N ILE A 6 -5.01 -1.51 9.28
CA ILE A 6 -4.84 -1.01 7.91
C ILE A 6 -3.36 -1.04 7.53
N ILE A 7 -3.06 -1.65 6.38
CA ILE A 7 -1.73 -1.63 5.78
C ILE A 7 -1.75 -0.69 4.58
N GLN A 8 -0.85 0.28 4.52
CA GLN A 8 -0.56 1.07 3.32
C GLN A 8 0.74 0.56 2.69
N ILE A 9 0.78 0.39 1.37
CA ILE A 9 1.98 -0.08 0.65
C ILE A 9 2.35 0.91 -0.44
N LEU A 10 3.59 1.40 -0.40
CA LEU A 10 4.17 2.32 -1.37
C LEU A 10 5.65 1.99 -1.60
N PRO A 11 6.27 2.47 -2.70
CA PRO A 11 7.66 2.12 -3.02
C PRO A 11 8.66 2.60 -1.97
N THR A 12 8.61 3.89 -1.64
CA THR A 12 9.53 4.55 -0.71
C THR A 12 8.82 5.62 0.10
N LEU A 13 9.40 6.01 1.23
CA LEU A 13 8.92 7.07 2.13
C LEU A 13 9.89 8.27 2.12
N ASN A 14 10.12 8.86 0.96
CA ASN A 14 10.93 10.07 0.82
C ASN A 14 10.05 11.33 0.83
N THR A 15 10.17 12.18 -0.18
CA THR A 15 9.42 13.43 -0.27
C THR A 15 8.57 13.42 -1.54
N GLY A 16 7.26 13.61 -1.40
CA GLY A 16 6.32 13.64 -2.50
C GLY A 16 4.88 13.69 -2.03
N GLY A 17 3.95 13.87 -2.97
CA GLY A 17 2.53 13.96 -2.67
C GLY A 17 1.93 12.65 -2.17
N VAL A 18 2.38 11.53 -2.71
CA VAL A 18 1.93 10.19 -2.28
C VAL A 18 2.37 9.93 -0.84
N GLU A 19 3.65 10.19 -0.55
CA GLU A 19 4.24 10.02 0.78
C GLU A 19 3.54 10.92 1.80
N ARG A 20 3.25 12.17 1.45
CA ARG A 20 2.51 13.08 2.32
C ARG A 20 1.12 12.52 2.64
N GLY A 21 0.39 12.04 1.64
CA GLY A 21 -0.92 11.41 1.86
C GLY A 21 -0.85 10.16 2.74
N VAL A 22 0.24 9.39 2.67
CA VAL A 22 0.46 8.23 3.55
C VAL A 22 0.70 8.67 4.99
N LEU A 23 1.51 9.72 5.21
CA LEU A 23 1.78 10.28 6.54
C LEU A 23 0.49 10.82 7.19
N ASP A 24 -0.25 11.64 6.45
CA ASP A 24 -1.50 12.25 6.95
C ASP A 24 -2.54 11.17 7.29
N PHE A 25 -2.65 10.14 6.45
CA PHE A 25 -3.58 9.03 6.72
C PHE A 25 -3.10 8.14 7.88
N ASN A 26 -1.78 7.89 8.00
CA ASN A 26 -1.22 7.18 9.15
C ASN A 26 -1.59 7.88 10.47
N LYS A 27 -1.32 9.18 10.53
CA LYS A 27 -1.65 9.98 11.73
C LYS A 27 -3.15 9.93 12.03
N TYR A 28 -4.00 10.14 11.01
CA TYR A 28 -5.46 10.06 11.16
C TYR A 28 -5.92 8.73 11.73
N LEU A 29 -5.40 7.61 11.21
CA LEU A 29 -5.77 6.28 11.67
C LEU A 29 -5.42 6.07 13.15
N VAL A 30 -4.21 6.45 13.54
CA VAL A 30 -3.74 6.33 14.92
C VAL A 30 -4.56 7.23 15.87
N ASP A 31 -4.81 8.48 15.47
CA ASP A 31 -5.62 9.43 16.25
C ASP A 31 -7.07 8.91 16.44
N LYS A 32 -7.57 8.10 15.51
CA LYS A 32 -8.89 7.43 15.60
C LYS A 32 -8.86 6.07 16.31
N GLY A 33 -7.72 5.66 16.84
CA GLY A 33 -7.57 4.40 17.60
C GLY A 33 -7.43 3.15 16.73
N HIS A 34 -7.16 3.29 15.43
CA HIS A 34 -6.87 2.18 14.53
C HIS A 34 -5.39 1.80 14.55
N GLU A 35 -5.07 0.60 14.07
CA GLU A 35 -3.69 0.17 13.85
C GLU A 35 -3.27 0.52 12.41
N SER A 36 -2.21 1.32 12.29
CA SER A 36 -1.64 1.74 11.02
C SER A 36 -0.28 1.09 10.78
N TYR A 37 -0.18 0.38 9.66
CA TYR A 37 1.04 -0.25 9.18
C TYR A 37 1.41 0.35 7.83
N VAL A 38 2.68 0.65 7.63
CA VAL A 38 3.19 1.16 6.35
C VAL A 38 4.33 0.27 5.88
N ILE A 39 4.18 -0.32 4.69
CA ILE A 39 5.19 -1.17 4.05
C ILE A 39 5.84 -0.39 2.92
N SER A 40 7.16 -0.28 2.95
CA SER A 40 7.96 0.36 1.90
C SER A 40 9.42 -0.07 1.95
N ASN A 41 10.19 0.31 0.94
CA ASN A 41 11.66 0.15 0.95
C ASN A 41 12.38 1.14 1.87
N GLY A 42 11.65 1.85 2.73
CA GLY A 42 12.20 2.85 3.63
C GLY A 42 12.25 4.26 3.05
N GLY A 43 12.93 5.16 3.73
CA GLY A 43 13.09 6.56 3.35
C GLY A 43 13.10 7.50 4.55
N ARG A 44 13.33 8.77 4.30
CA ARG A 44 13.47 9.81 5.34
C ARG A 44 12.24 9.99 6.22
N GLN A 45 11.05 9.67 5.69
CA GLN A 45 9.78 9.85 6.39
C GLN A 45 9.40 8.68 7.31
N VAL A 46 10.15 7.58 7.32
CA VAL A 46 9.89 6.44 8.23
C VAL A 46 9.79 6.88 9.69
N LYS A 47 10.69 7.78 10.11
CA LYS A 47 10.69 8.33 11.47
C LYS A 47 9.38 9.02 11.84
N ASN A 48 8.71 9.65 10.88
CA ASN A 48 7.44 10.34 11.12
C ASN A 48 6.27 9.35 11.24
N ILE A 49 6.28 8.24 10.48
CA ILE A 49 5.31 7.14 10.66
C ILE A 49 5.37 6.64 12.11
N ILE A 50 6.58 6.34 12.61
CA ILE A 50 6.79 5.81 13.95
C ILE A 50 6.44 6.86 15.02
N LYS A 51 6.87 8.12 14.82
CA LYS A 51 6.56 9.22 15.74
C LYS A 51 5.05 9.42 15.92
N ASP A 52 4.27 9.26 14.85
CA ASP A 52 2.82 9.39 14.87
C ASP A 52 2.10 8.11 15.34
N GLY A 53 2.85 7.11 15.83
CA GLY A 53 2.29 5.88 16.42
C GLY A 53 1.99 4.76 15.43
N GLY A 54 2.35 4.90 14.15
CA GLY A 54 2.25 3.83 13.17
C GLY A 54 3.44 2.86 13.23
N THR A 55 3.32 1.75 12.54
CA THR A 55 4.38 0.75 12.40
C THR A 55 4.90 0.75 10.96
N HIS A 56 6.21 0.88 10.77
CA HIS A 56 6.85 0.71 9.46
C HIS A 56 7.44 -0.69 9.34
N ILE A 57 7.19 -1.33 8.19
CA ILE A 57 7.77 -2.63 7.84
C ILE A 57 8.57 -2.46 6.55
N HIS A 58 9.86 -2.78 6.62
CA HIS A 58 10.73 -2.70 5.45
C HIS A 58 10.50 -3.88 4.52
N LEU A 59 10.18 -3.59 3.25
CA LEU A 59 10.09 -4.57 2.18
C LEU A 59 10.50 -3.93 0.85
N GLN A 60 11.33 -4.65 0.06
CA GLN A 60 11.78 -4.14 -1.24
C GLN A 60 10.65 -4.20 -2.27
N VAL A 61 9.92 -3.11 -2.41
CA VAL A 61 8.79 -2.94 -3.33
C VAL A 61 8.94 -1.68 -4.20
N SER A 62 10.18 -1.18 -4.35
CA SER A 62 10.45 0.10 -5.01
C SER A 62 10.99 -0.03 -6.44
N LYS A 63 11.54 -1.18 -6.82
CA LYS A 63 12.18 -1.38 -8.12
C LYS A 63 11.33 -2.22 -9.05
N LYS A 64 11.28 -1.84 -10.32
CA LYS A 64 10.65 -2.65 -11.39
C LYS A 64 11.61 -3.77 -11.80
N SER A 65 11.54 -4.90 -11.10
CA SER A 65 12.42 -6.05 -11.31
C SER A 65 11.68 -7.34 -10.99
N ILE A 66 12.06 -8.44 -11.64
CA ILE A 66 11.56 -9.78 -11.30
C ILE A 66 11.90 -10.16 -9.86
N PHE A 67 13.03 -9.68 -9.32
CA PHE A 67 13.41 -9.89 -7.92
C PHE A 67 12.44 -9.21 -6.95
N THR A 68 11.77 -8.13 -7.36
CA THR A 68 10.73 -7.50 -6.53
C THR A 68 9.51 -8.40 -6.40
N LEU A 69 9.17 -9.19 -7.43
CA LEU A 69 8.08 -10.16 -7.36
C LEU A 69 8.38 -11.31 -6.40
N LEU A 70 9.67 -11.65 -6.19
CA LEU A 70 10.06 -12.64 -5.18
C LEU A 70 9.74 -12.19 -3.74
N GLN A 71 9.49 -10.90 -3.53
CA GLN A 71 9.00 -10.38 -2.24
C GLN A 71 7.51 -10.73 -1.98
N ALA A 72 6.81 -11.26 -2.98
CA ALA A 72 5.39 -11.59 -2.86
C ALA A 72 5.09 -12.57 -1.71
N LYS A 73 5.93 -13.58 -1.54
CA LYS A 73 5.79 -14.54 -0.42
C LYS A 73 5.98 -13.85 0.93
N LYS A 74 7.01 -12.99 1.05
CA LYS A 74 7.26 -12.22 2.28
C LYS A 74 6.11 -11.26 2.58
N LEU A 75 5.56 -10.59 1.55
CA LEU A 75 4.40 -9.74 1.71
C LEU A 75 3.19 -10.53 2.20
N ALA A 76 2.95 -11.70 1.63
CA ALA A 76 1.87 -12.58 2.06
C ALA A 76 2.04 -13.01 3.52
N ASP A 77 3.25 -13.36 3.94
CA ASP A 77 3.54 -13.76 5.33
C ASP A 77 3.25 -12.61 6.30
N ILE A 78 3.66 -11.38 5.96
CA ILE A 78 3.35 -10.17 6.74
C ILE A 78 1.82 -9.94 6.84
N ILE A 79 1.11 -10.04 5.71
CA ILE A 79 -0.34 -9.85 5.67
C ILE A 79 -1.04 -10.96 6.50
N ASN A 80 -0.61 -12.21 6.39
CA ASN A 80 -1.17 -13.32 7.14
C ASN A 80 -0.94 -13.17 8.66
N GLU A 81 0.23 -12.65 9.07
CA GLU A 81 0.57 -12.41 10.48
C GLU A 81 -0.26 -11.27 11.08
N ILE A 82 -0.33 -10.12 10.38
CA ILE A 82 -1.07 -8.95 10.85
C ILE A 82 -2.59 -9.19 10.78
N SER A 83 -3.04 -9.96 9.79
CA SER A 83 -4.47 -10.15 9.47
C SER A 83 -5.21 -8.80 9.36
N PRO A 84 -4.84 -7.93 8.41
CA PRO A 84 -5.43 -6.61 8.28
C PRO A 84 -6.85 -6.68 7.74
N ASP A 85 -7.66 -5.71 8.09
CA ASP A 85 -9.00 -5.49 7.50
C ASP A 85 -8.88 -4.89 6.09
N ILE A 86 -7.91 -3.99 5.90
CA ILE A 86 -7.72 -3.26 4.66
C ILE A 86 -6.23 -3.23 4.28
N VAL A 87 -5.97 -3.44 2.99
CA VAL A 87 -4.67 -3.16 2.36
C VAL A 87 -4.86 -2.05 1.32
N HIS A 88 -4.12 -0.96 1.45
CA HIS A 88 -4.19 0.18 0.56
C HIS A 88 -2.92 0.32 -0.29
N ILE A 89 -3.06 0.09 -1.57
CA ILE A 89 -1.99 0.19 -2.56
C ILE A 89 -1.89 1.60 -3.11
N ARG A 90 -0.69 2.16 -3.06
CA ARG A 90 -0.41 3.53 -3.48
C ARG A 90 0.39 3.64 -4.78
N SER A 91 0.84 2.51 -5.37
CA SER A 91 1.67 2.52 -6.58
C SER A 91 1.64 1.18 -7.30
N ARG A 92 2.01 1.21 -8.59
CA ARG A 92 1.97 0.05 -9.50
C ARG A 92 2.92 -1.09 -9.12
N ILE A 93 4.13 -0.81 -8.67
CA ILE A 93 5.10 -1.86 -8.31
C ILE A 93 4.60 -2.65 -7.10
N PRO A 94 4.22 -2.03 -5.98
CA PRO A 94 3.57 -2.74 -4.89
C PRO A 94 2.29 -3.48 -5.30
N ALA A 95 1.54 -2.95 -6.27
CA ALA A 95 0.32 -3.60 -6.76
C ALA A 95 0.62 -4.96 -7.41
N TRP A 96 1.66 -5.05 -8.24
CA TRP A 96 2.09 -6.31 -8.83
C TRP A 96 2.60 -7.31 -7.79
N VAL A 97 3.36 -6.83 -6.79
CA VAL A 97 3.81 -7.68 -5.68
C VAL A 97 2.62 -8.23 -4.90
N LEU A 98 1.63 -7.37 -4.57
CA LEU A 98 0.42 -7.80 -3.87
C LEU A 98 -0.40 -8.79 -4.72
N GLN A 99 -0.56 -8.54 -6.01
CA GLN A 99 -1.30 -9.45 -6.90
C GLN A 99 -0.68 -10.84 -6.92
N THR A 100 0.64 -10.92 -6.98
CA THR A 100 1.37 -12.19 -6.91
C THR A 100 1.26 -12.82 -5.52
N SER A 101 1.27 -12.01 -4.46
CA SER A 101 1.16 -12.50 -3.08
C SER A 101 -0.19 -13.16 -2.76
N LYS A 102 -1.25 -12.84 -3.53
CA LYS A 102 -2.58 -13.43 -3.35
C LYS A 102 -2.58 -14.97 -3.41
N LEU A 103 -1.62 -15.56 -4.11
CA LEU A 103 -1.44 -17.02 -4.16
C LEU A 103 -1.10 -17.65 -2.81
N PHE A 104 -0.55 -16.86 -1.89
CA PHE A 104 -0.07 -17.29 -0.57
C PHE A 104 -0.90 -16.75 0.59
N LEU A 105 -1.93 -15.93 0.31
CA LEU A 105 -2.78 -15.36 1.35
C LEU A 105 -3.74 -16.42 1.90
N LYS A 106 -3.88 -16.41 3.23
CA LYS A 106 -4.87 -17.20 3.97
C LYS A 106 -6.21 -16.46 4.03
N ASN A 107 -7.28 -17.15 4.35
CA ASN A 107 -8.58 -16.56 4.59
C ASN A 107 -8.75 -16.14 6.06
N PRO A 108 -9.52 -15.07 6.37
CA PRO A 108 -10.12 -14.14 5.40
C PRO A 108 -9.10 -13.23 4.74
N ARG A 109 -9.31 -12.89 3.47
CA ARG A 109 -8.46 -11.93 2.76
C ARG A 109 -8.88 -10.50 3.10
N PRO A 110 -7.94 -9.53 3.20
CA PRO A 110 -8.28 -8.14 3.40
C PRO A 110 -8.99 -7.55 2.19
N ILE A 111 -9.78 -6.50 2.41
CA ILE A 111 -10.29 -5.66 1.33
C ILE A 111 -9.14 -4.82 0.78
N VAL A 112 -8.96 -4.81 -0.53
CA VAL A 112 -7.85 -4.09 -1.16
C VAL A 112 -8.35 -2.83 -1.84
N PHE A 113 -7.80 -1.70 -1.42
CA PHE A 113 -7.96 -0.39 -2.06
C PHE A 113 -6.74 -0.06 -2.90
N SER A 114 -6.94 0.60 -4.03
CA SER A 114 -5.88 1.23 -4.81
C SER A 114 -6.18 2.70 -5.03
N THR A 115 -5.16 3.54 -5.12
CA THR A 115 -5.31 4.96 -5.46
C THR A 115 -4.50 5.29 -6.70
N PHE A 116 -5.18 5.86 -7.71
CA PHE A 116 -4.54 6.46 -8.88
C PHE A 116 -4.12 7.89 -8.54
N HIS A 117 -2.80 8.13 -8.52
CA HIS A 117 -2.22 9.43 -8.21
C HIS A 117 -1.92 10.29 -9.45
N GLY A 118 -2.31 9.84 -10.65
CA GLY A 118 -2.10 10.56 -11.91
C GLY A 118 -2.36 9.67 -13.12
N LEU A 119 -2.14 10.22 -14.30
CA LEU A 119 -2.20 9.48 -15.55
C LEU A 119 -0.93 8.65 -15.73
N TYR A 120 -1.09 7.38 -16.02
CA TYR A 120 0.03 6.47 -16.21
C TYR A 120 0.31 6.24 -17.70
N SER A 121 1.56 6.35 -18.10
CA SER A 121 2.00 6.27 -19.51
C SER A 121 1.95 4.87 -20.14
N THR A 122 1.79 3.80 -19.34
CA THR A 122 1.77 2.42 -19.84
C THR A 122 0.48 1.72 -19.45
N PRO A 123 -0.55 1.73 -20.32
CA PRO A 123 -1.90 1.24 -19.98
C PRO A 123 -1.91 -0.19 -19.44
N PHE A 124 -1.24 -1.12 -20.12
CA PHE A 124 -1.20 -2.53 -19.72
C PHE A 124 -0.64 -2.74 -18.32
N TYR A 125 0.52 -2.12 -18.04
CA TYR A 125 1.17 -2.24 -16.73
C TYR A 125 0.36 -1.58 -15.61
N SER A 126 -0.36 -0.52 -15.94
CA SER A 126 -1.15 0.28 -14.97
C SER A 126 -2.51 -0.33 -14.66
N ARG A 127 -3.05 -1.19 -15.54
CA ARG A 127 -4.33 -1.87 -15.34
C ARG A 127 -4.41 -2.64 -14.03
N ILE A 128 -3.27 -3.07 -13.47
CA ILE A 128 -3.22 -3.71 -12.16
C ILE A 128 -3.85 -2.87 -11.06
N MET A 129 -3.74 -1.53 -11.15
CA MET A 129 -4.33 -0.62 -10.16
C MET A 129 -5.87 -0.63 -10.17
N ALA A 130 -6.49 -1.01 -11.30
CA ALA A 130 -7.94 -1.12 -11.43
C ALA A 130 -8.49 -2.51 -11.09
N SER A 131 -7.63 -3.49 -10.77
CA SER A 131 -8.02 -4.88 -10.53
C SER A 131 -8.34 -5.22 -9.06
N PHE A 132 -8.34 -4.23 -8.18
CA PHE A 132 -8.58 -4.41 -6.75
C PHE A 132 -10.05 -4.12 -6.38
N ASP A 133 -10.43 -4.45 -5.14
CA ASP A 133 -11.82 -4.41 -4.68
C ASP A 133 -12.43 -3.00 -4.73
N ARG A 134 -11.61 -1.98 -4.47
CA ARG A 134 -11.99 -0.56 -4.53
C ARG A 134 -10.88 0.28 -5.15
N VAL A 135 -11.28 1.20 -6.02
CA VAL A 135 -10.38 2.11 -6.71
C VAL A 135 -10.73 3.55 -6.33
N ILE A 136 -9.72 4.32 -5.97
CA ILE A 136 -9.83 5.74 -5.66
C ILE A 136 -9.11 6.52 -6.75
N SER A 137 -9.80 7.43 -7.42
CA SER A 137 -9.19 8.40 -8.33
C SER A 137 -9.09 9.75 -7.64
N ILE A 138 -7.97 10.45 -7.82
CA ILE A 138 -7.75 11.75 -7.16
C ILE A 138 -8.35 12.92 -7.92
N SER A 139 -8.84 12.71 -9.14
CA SER A 139 -9.48 13.74 -9.96
C SER A 139 -10.40 13.15 -11.03
N LYS A 140 -11.33 13.98 -11.53
CA LYS A 140 -12.21 13.62 -12.64
C LYS A 140 -11.45 13.26 -13.93
N THR A 141 -10.26 13.81 -14.13
CA THR A 141 -9.39 13.48 -15.28
C THR A 141 -8.81 12.08 -15.15
N VAL A 142 -8.40 11.70 -13.94
CA VAL A 142 -7.89 10.36 -13.65
C VAL A 142 -9.02 9.32 -13.69
N ASP A 143 -10.23 9.71 -13.28
CA ASP A 143 -11.41 8.82 -13.28
C ASP A 143 -11.84 8.37 -14.69
N LYS A 144 -11.56 9.18 -15.70
CA LYS A 144 -11.87 8.89 -17.11
C LYS A 144 -10.78 8.08 -17.83
N TYR A 145 -9.65 7.84 -17.18
CA TYR A 145 -8.51 7.13 -17.73
C TYR A 145 -8.62 5.61 -17.50
#